data_98f818f5a7b0fba66aba1699a30638ee
#
_entry.id   98f818f5a7b0fba66aba1699a30638ee
#
_cell.length_a   1.000
_cell.length_b   1.000
_cell.length_c   1.000
_cell.angle_alpha   90.00
_cell.angle_beta   90.00
_cell.angle_gamma   90.00
#
_symmetry.space_group_name_H-M   'P 1'
#
loop_
_entity.id
_entity.type
_entity.pdbx_description
1 polymer ?
#
loop_
_entity_poly.entity_id
_entity_poly.type
_entity_poly.pdbx_seq_one_letter_code
_entity_poly.pdbx_strand_id
1 'polypeptide(L)'
;MADVVWAVRHGERRDSVDPDWETVAERVHDPPLTELGRWAAWRVGRRFVEREPPVDAVYASPFLRAVETAAEITAETDARFMLEPGLGEHRNADWFDAEPETLPFERLTARFERLSADHEPLVTPGFPETHAEAMTRIGRTTRQIADATDGTALLVGHGATIGGVVAGLVGSADAVDAPLCGLTRLVSDDDGWRLDFSGDTTHLDV
;
A
#
# COMPACT_ATOMS: atom_id res chain seq x y z
N MET A 1 -0.84 -4.60 20.03
CA MET A 1 -1.85 -4.27 18.98
C MET A 1 -1.67 -2.82 18.59
N ALA A 2 -1.76 -2.49 17.30
CA ALA A 2 -1.57 -1.12 16.83
C ALA A 2 -2.63 -0.16 17.41
N ASP A 3 -2.19 1.07 17.72
CA ASP A 3 -3.08 2.17 18.12
C ASP A 3 -3.59 2.94 16.89
N VAL A 4 -2.76 2.98 15.83
CA VAL A 4 -3.04 3.68 14.58
C VAL A 4 -2.64 2.82 13.38
N VAL A 5 -3.52 2.75 12.38
CA VAL A 5 -3.23 2.22 11.05
C VAL A 5 -3.39 3.32 10.02
N TRP A 6 -2.32 3.57 9.28
CA TRP A 6 -2.34 4.39 8.09
C TRP A 6 -2.40 3.51 6.84
N ALA A 7 -3.17 3.93 5.85
CA ALA A 7 -3.18 3.31 4.53
C ALA A 7 -2.94 4.38 3.45
N VAL A 8 -2.07 4.04 2.50
CA VAL A 8 -1.66 4.93 1.40
C VAL A 8 -1.79 4.19 0.08
N ARG A 9 -2.50 4.78 -0.88
CA ARG A 9 -2.48 4.28 -2.25
C ARG A 9 -1.18 4.70 -2.93
N HIS A 10 -0.61 3.82 -3.77
CA HIS A 10 0.58 4.13 -4.56
C HIS A 10 0.47 5.43 -5.36
N GLY A 11 1.60 6.02 -5.76
CA GLY A 11 1.69 7.21 -6.60
C GLY A 11 1.31 6.95 -8.06
N GLU A 12 1.38 8.00 -8.90
CA GLU A 12 1.08 7.91 -10.33
C GLU A 12 1.98 6.89 -11.02
N ARG A 13 1.37 6.04 -11.87
CA ARG A 13 2.03 4.95 -12.59
C ARG A 13 2.44 5.37 -13.99
N ARG A 14 3.52 4.76 -14.50
CA ARG A 14 4.03 5.05 -15.84
C ARG A 14 3.05 4.68 -16.95
N ASP A 15 2.34 3.58 -16.83
CA ASP A 15 1.34 3.13 -17.82
C ASP A 15 0.15 4.08 -17.98
N SER A 16 -0.10 4.96 -16.99
CA SER A 16 -1.17 5.97 -17.10
C SER A 16 -0.81 7.18 -17.97
N VAL A 17 0.48 7.36 -18.29
CA VAL A 17 1.01 8.51 -19.05
C VAL A 17 1.82 8.12 -20.29
N ASP A 18 2.23 6.86 -20.42
CA ASP A 18 3.04 6.33 -21.51
C ASP A 18 2.15 5.47 -22.45
N PRO A 19 1.73 6.00 -23.62
CA PRO A 19 0.83 5.27 -24.52
C PRO A 19 1.46 4.02 -25.14
N ASP A 20 2.79 3.90 -25.12
CA ASP A 20 3.50 2.76 -25.69
C ASP A 20 3.80 1.68 -24.64
N TRP A 21 3.42 1.90 -23.37
CA TRP A 21 3.75 1.02 -22.24
C TRP A 21 3.44 -0.46 -22.53
N GLU A 22 2.23 -0.77 -23.00
CA GLU A 22 1.80 -2.16 -23.23
C GLU A 22 2.65 -2.88 -24.27
N THR A 23 3.27 -2.15 -25.21
CA THR A 23 4.07 -2.71 -26.29
C THR A 23 5.54 -2.90 -25.94
N VAL A 24 6.05 -2.17 -24.94
CA VAL A 24 7.49 -2.15 -24.58
C VAL A 24 7.80 -2.73 -23.21
N ALA A 25 6.79 -2.90 -22.36
CA ALA A 25 7.00 -3.35 -20.99
C ALA A 25 7.25 -4.85 -20.90
N GLU A 26 8.28 -5.25 -20.15
CA GLU A 26 8.54 -6.65 -19.79
C GLU A 26 7.43 -7.22 -18.90
N ARG A 27 6.92 -6.40 -17.96
CA ARG A 27 5.81 -6.71 -17.05
C ARG A 27 4.74 -5.63 -17.19
N VAL A 28 3.79 -5.86 -18.10
CA VAL A 28 2.75 -4.89 -18.47
C VAL A 28 1.93 -4.44 -17.24
N HIS A 29 1.62 -5.37 -16.32
CA HIS A 29 0.78 -5.13 -15.16
C HIS A 29 1.55 -4.66 -13.91
N ASP A 30 2.88 -4.51 -14.01
CA ASP A 30 3.73 -4.06 -12.91
C ASP A 30 4.52 -2.77 -13.24
N PRO A 31 3.83 -1.69 -13.65
CA PRO A 31 4.47 -0.42 -13.99
C PRO A 31 5.13 0.23 -12.79
N PRO A 32 6.30 0.91 -12.99
CA PRO A 32 6.91 1.78 -11.99
C PRO A 32 6.12 3.08 -11.84
N LEU A 33 6.49 3.90 -10.86
CA LEU A 33 6.02 5.26 -10.71
C LEU A 33 6.57 6.19 -11.81
N THR A 34 5.80 7.24 -12.11
CA THR A 34 6.33 8.43 -12.80
C THR A 34 7.20 9.27 -11.86
N GLU A 35 7.85 10.31 -12.37
CA GLU A 35 8.54 11.30 -11.54
C GLU A 35 7.54 12.03 -10.61
N LEU A 36 6.34 12.35 -11.11
CA LEU A 36 5.28 12.94 -10.30
C LEU A 36 4.80 11.98 -9.21
N GLY A 37 4.66 10.69 -9.53
CA GLY A 37 4.31 9.66 -8.56
C GLY A 37 5.35 9.53 -7.44
N ARG A 38 6.66 9.58 -7.77
CA ARG A 38 7.75 9.57 -6.78
C ARG A 38 7.74 10.83 -5.93
N TRP A 39 7.59 12.01 -6.54
CA TRP A 39 7.46 13.26 -5.81
C TRP A 39 6.28 13.23 -4.82
N ALA A 40 5.11 12.73 -5.24
CA ALA A 40 3.94 12.63 -4.37
C ALA A 40 4.20 11.65 -3.20
N ALA A 41 4.86 10.52 -3.45
CA ALA A 41 5.24 9.57 -2.40
C ALA A 41 6.27 10.18 -1.42
N TRP A 42 7.25 10.93 -1.92
CA TRP A 42 8.18 11.70 -1.10
C TRP A 42 7.44 12.70 -0.19
N ARG A 43 6.42 13.43 -0.72
CA ARG A 43 5.57 14.35 0.07
C ARG A 43 4.84 13.63 1.21
N VAL A 44 4.40 12.39 0.99
CA VAL A 44 3.85 11.55 2.07
C VAL A 44 4.90 11.32 3.16
N GLY A 45 6.13 10.93 2.79
CA GLY A 45 7.23 10.74 3.75
C GLY A 45 7.52 12.00 4.55
N ARG A 46 7.59 13.16 3.86
CA ARG A 46 7.77 14.48 4.50
C ARG A 46 6.66 14.79 5.52
N ARG A 47 5.40 14.49 5.18
CA ARG A 47 4.28 14.68 6.11
C ARG A 47 4.47 13.88 7.41
N PHE A 48 4.88 12.61 7.30
CA PHE A 48 5.14 11.78 8.49
C PHE A 48 6.23 12.39 9.37
N VAL A 49 7.33 12.85 8.79
CA VAL A 49 8.43 13.48 9.56
C VAL A 49 7.99 14.79 10.23
N GLU A 50 7.15 15.57 9.58
CA GLU A 50 6.83 16.94 10.01
C GLU A 50 5.63 17.01 10.97
N ARG A 51 4.68 16.08 10.88
CA ARG A 51 3.35 16.26 11.50
C ARG A 51 2.80 15.04 12.23
N GLU A 52 3.35 13.85 11.98
CA GLU A 52 2.77 12.62 12.51
C GLU A 52 3.72 11.93 13.50
N PRO A 53 3.21 11.07 14.39
CA PRO A 53 4.05 10.22 15.20
C PRO A 53 4.94 9.29 14.35
N PRO A 54 6.07 8.82 14.86
CA PRO A 54 6.88 7.81 14.19
C PRO A 54 6.05 6.60 13.80
N VAL A 55 6.39 6.02 12.63
CA VAL A 55 5.79 4.77 12.15
C VAL A 55 6.65 3.61 12.64
N ASP A 56 6.03 2.65 13.35
CA ASP A 56 6.73 1.51 13.94
C ASP A 56 6.91 0.34 12.95
N ALA A 57 5.95 0.18 12.02
CA ALA A 57 6.01 -0.84 10.99
C ALA A 57 5.45 -0.34 9.65
N VAL A 58 6.15 -0.65 8.54
CA VAL A 58 5.72 -0.31 7.19
C VAL A 58 5.60 -1.58 6.36
N TYR A 59 4.43 -1.80 5.77
CA TYR A 59 4.16 -2.92 4.88
C TYR A 59 3.72 -2.42 3.50
N ALA A 60 4.22 -3.03 2.45
CA ALA A 60 3.87 -2.68 1.08
C ALA A 60 3.42 -3.89 0.27
N SER A 61 2.47 -3.67 -0.63
CA SER A 61 2.18 -4.60 -1.71
C SER A 61 3.44 -4.87 -2.55
N PRO A 62 3.66 -6.10 -3.06
CA PRO A 62 4.83 -6.43 -3.88
C PRO A 62 4.82 -5.83 -5.29
N PHE A 63 3.73 -5.20 -5.74
CA PHE A 63 3.70 -4.49 -7.03
C PHE A 63 4.67 -3.30 -7.02
N LEU A 64 5.47 -3.15 -8.09
CA LEU A 64 6.57 -2.19 -8.16
C LEU A 64 6.18 -0.76 -7.79
N ARG A 65 5.00 -0.30 -8.25
CA ARG A 65 4.46 1.03 -7.89
C ARG A 65 4.26 1.23 -6.38
N ALA A 66 3.83 0.19 -5.67
CA ALA A 66 3.66 0.26 -4.21
C ALA A 66 5.01 0.16 -3.48
N VAL A 67 5.91 -0.69 -3.97
CA VAL A 67 7.29 -0.80 -3.48
C VAL A 67 8.03 0.53 -3.62
N GLU A 68 7.95 1.18 -4.79
CA GLU A 68 8.57 2.48 -5.04
C GLU A 68 7.95 3.57 -4.15
N THR A 69 6.62 3.55 -3.94
CA THR A 69 5.95 4.47 -3.01
C THR A 69 6.46 4.28 -1.58
N ALA A 70 6.54 3.04 -1.10
CA ALA A 70 7.06 2.73 0.24
C ALA A 70 8.55 3.14 0.38
N ALA A 71 9.34 2.94 -0.66
CA ALA A 71 10.77 3.32 -0.68
C ALA A 71 10.96 4.83 -0.54
N GLU A 72 10.18 5.65 -1.26
CA GLU A 72 10.23 7.12 -1.13
C GLU A 72 9.79 7.59 0.27
N ILE A 73 8.73 6.99 0.84
CA ILE A 73 8.26 7.31 2.19
C ILE A 73 9.32 6.95 3.23
N THR A 74 9.89 5.75 3.15
CA THR A 74 10.85 5.26 4.15
C THR A 74 12.21 5.93 4.03
N ALA A 75 12.57 6.47 2.86
CA ALA A 75 13.76 7.30 2.71
C ALA A 75 13.71 8.56 3.58
N GLU A 76 12.54 9.17 3.77
CA GLU A 76 12.34 10.34 4.62
C GLU A 76 12.21 9.97 6.12
N THR A 77 11.48 8.91 6.44
CA THR A 77 11.19 8.54 7.83
C THR A 77 12.28 7.71 8.51
N ASP A 78 13.33 7.35 7.78
CA ASP A 78 14.41 6.43 8.22
C ASP A 78 13.91 5.02 8.63
N ALA A 79 12.68 4.67 8.29
CA ALA A 79 12.10 3.36 8.55
C ALA A 79 12.58 2.31 7.53
N ARG A 80 12.34 1.05 7.81
CA ARG A 80 12.41 -0.05 6.83
C ARG A 80 11.00 -0.48 6.48
N PHE A 81 10.81 -1.09 5.31
CA PHE A 81 9.53 -1.65 4.91
C PHE A 81 9.61 -3.12 4.55
N MET A 82 8.51 -3.82 4.66
CA MET A 82 8.35 -5.24 4.40
C MET A 82 7.34 -5.46 3.27
N LEU A 83 7.49 -6.53 2.49
CA LEU A 83 6.50 -6.89 1.47
C LEU A 83 5.43 -7.80 2.05
N GLU A 84 4.18 -7.41 1.88
CA GLU A 84 3.04 -8.22 2.28
C GLU A 84 2.11 -8.45 1.07
N PRO A 85 2.15 -9.63 0.44
CA PRO A 85 1.31 -9.96 -0.71
C PRO A 85 -0.19 -9.85 -0.43
N GLY A 86 -0.58 -10.04 0.83
CA GLY A 86 -1.95 -9.86 1.30
C GLY A 86 -2.50 -8.44 1.11
N LEU A 87 -1.64 -7.43 0.92
CA LEU A 87 -2.01 -6.05 0.58
C LEU A 87 -2.04 -5.79 -0.94
N GLY A 88 -1.83 -6.82 -1.77
CA GLY A 88 -1.75 -6.71 -3.22
C GLY A 88 -3.06 -6.23 -3.87
N GLU A 89 -2.93 -5.79 -5.14
CA GLU A 89 -4.07 -5.37 -5.96
C GLU A 89 -5.13 -6.47 -6.07
N HIS A 90 -6.38 -6.09 -6.34
CA HIS A 90 -7.44 -7.02 -6.69
C HIS A 90 -7.07 -7.77 -7.98
N ARG A 91 -6.89 -9.07 -7.89
CA ARG A 91 -6.46 -9.97 -8.96
C ARG A 91 -7.65 -10.46 -9.79
N ASN A 92 -8.31 -9.51 -10.43
CA ASN A 92 -9.53 -9.67 -11.19
C ASN A 92 -9.23 -10.22 -12.60
N ALA A 93 -9.93 -11.27 -13.00
CA ALA A 93 -9.77 -11.89 -14.32
C ALA A 93 -10.15 -10.98 -15.50
N ASP A 94 -10.93 -9.90 -15.28
CA ASP A 94 -11.25 -8.93 -16.31
C ASP A 94 -10.10 -7.94 -16.59
N TRP A 95 -9.13 -7.84 -15.67
CA TRP A 95 -7.97 -6.95 -15.79
C TRP A 95 -6.68 -7.68 -16.13
N PHE A 96 -6.61 -8.97 -15.79
CA PHE A 96 -5.41 -9.78 -15.93
C PHE A 96 -5.77 -11.10 -16.63
N ASP A 97 -5.22 -11.34 -17.82
CA ASP A 97 -5.39 -12.60 -18.55
C ASP A 97 -4.72 -13.79 -17.85
N ALA A 98 -3.70 -13.51 -17.04
CA ALA A 98 -2.99 -14.47 -16.20
C ALA A 98 -2.61 -13.81 -14.87
N GLU A 99 -2.14 -14.60 -13.89
CA GLU A 99 -1.64 -14.07 -12.64
C GLU A 99 -0.57 -12.99 -12.88
N PRO A 100 -0.77 -11.74 -12.40
CA PRO A 100 0.16 -10.65 -12.69
C PRO A 100 1.54 -10.90 -12.07
N GLU A 101 2.57 -10.85 -12.90
CA GLU A 101 3.95 -10.99 -12.48
C GLU A 101 4.47 -9.70 -11.84
N THR A 102 5.12 -9.84 -10.69
CA THR A 102 5.87 -8.76 -10.02
C THR A 102 7.37 -9.03 -10.11
N LEU A 103 8.19 -8.04 -9.80
CA LEU A 103 9.64 -8.25 -9.70
C LEU A 103 9.96 -9.31 -8.62
N PRO A 104 10.87 -10.26 -8.90
CA PRO A 104 11.35 -11.19 -7.88
C PRO A 104 11.93 -10.47 -6.66
N PHE A 105 11.73 -11.06 -5.48
CA PHE A 105 12.14 -10.47 -4.20
C PHE A 105 13.64 -10.09 -4.17
N GLU A 106 14.51 -10.94 -4.72
CA GLU A 106 15.95 -10.70 -4.78
C GLU A 106 16.30 -9.47 -5.67
N ARG A 107 15.49 -9.22 -6.70
CA ARG A 107 15.66 -8.03 -7.55
C ARG A 107 15.20 -6.77 -6.82
N LEU A 108 14.16 -6.87 -5.99
CA LEU A 108 13.66 -5.77 -5.17
C LEU A 108 14.64 -5.44 -4.04
N THR A 109 15.16 -6.43 -3.31
CA THR A 109 16.15 -6.20 -2.23
C THR A 109 17.46 -5.62 -2.75
N ALA A 110 17.89 -6.02 -3.96
CA ALA A 110 19.08 -5.43 -4.61
C ALA A 110 18.86 -3.97 -5.03
N ARG A 111 17.61 -3.55 -5.27
CA ARG A 111 17.28 -2.19 -5.72
C ARG A 111 16.87 -1.24 -4.58
N PHE A 112 16.26 -1.77 -3.53
CA PHE A 112 15.67 -0.97 -2.44
C PHE A 112 16.34 -1.31 -1.11
N GLU A 113 17.32 -0.51 -0.70
CA GLU A 113 18.15 -0.74 0.50
C GLU A 113 17.33 -0.84 1.80
N ARG A 114 16.17 -0.15 1.85
CA ARG A 114 15.29 -0.16 3.03
C ARG A 114 14.27 -1.30 3.05
N LEU A 115 14.23 -2.12 2.00
CA LEU A 115 13.40 -3.33 2.01
C LEU A 115 14.02 -4.37 2.95
N SER A 116 13.25 -4.80 3.95
CA SER A 116 13.62 -5.84 4.89
C SER A 116 13.29 -7.23 4.35
N ALA A 117 14.18 -8.18 4.59
CA ALA A 117 13.94 -9.60 4.33
C ALA A 117 13.38 -10.34 5.57
N ASP A 118 13.19 -9.65 6.69
CA ASP A 118 12.83 -10.25 7.98
C ASP A 118 11.30 -10.40 8.15
N HIS A 119 10.57 -10.64 7.06
CA HIS A 119 9.12 -10.82 7.10
C HIS A 119 8.68 -12.00 6.25
N GLU A 120 7.91 -12.89 6.85
CA GLU A 120 7.22 -13.96 6.14
C GLU A 120 5.80 -13.50 5.78
N PRO A 121 5.35 -13.69 4.53
CA PRO A 121 4.02 -13.27 4.10
C PRO A 121 2.91 -13.84 4.98
N LEU A 122 2.02 -12.98 5.47
CA LEU A 122 0.88 -13.36 6.31
C LEU A 122 -0.22 -14.03 5.49
N VAL A 123 -0.45 -13.52 4.27
CA VAL A 123 -1.49 -14.03 3.36
C VAL A 123 -0.99 -14.02 1.92
N THR A 124 -1.03 -15.17 1.28
CA THR A 124 -0.77 -15.29 -0.16
C THR A 124 -2.10 -15.17 -0.91
N PRO A 125 -2.23 -14.21 -1.83
CA PRO A 125 -3.45 -14.06 -2.65
C PRO A 125 -3.59 -15.22 -3.65
N GLY A 126 -4.83 -15.57 -3.99
CA GLY A 126 -5.15 -16.43 -5.13
C GLY A 126 -5.28 -15.64 -6.44
N PHE A 127 -5.36 -16.38 -7.57
CA PHE A 127 -5.73 -15.84 -8.89
C PHE A 127 -6.62 -16.84 -9.63
N PRO A 128 -7.69 -16.36 -10.31
CA PRO A 128 -8.31 -15.06 -10.07
C PRO A 128 -9.03 -14.98 -8.72
N GLU A 129 -9.34 -13.77 -8.28
CA GLU A 129 -10.17 -13.54 -7.09
C GLU A 129 -11.32 -12.59 -7.41
N THR A 130 -12.46 -12.80 -6.77
CA THR A 130 -13.59 -11.86 -6.79
C THR A 130 -13.30 -10.64 -5.93
N HIS A 131 -14.06 -9.56 -6.12
CA HIS A 131 -13.95 -8.38 -5.25
C HIS A 131 -14.15 -8.71 -3.76
N ALA A 132 -15.11 -9.56 -3.44
CA ALA A 132 -15.38 -9.97 -2.06
C ALA A 132 -14.23 -10.77 -1.44
N GLU A 133 -13.57 -11.64 -2.23
CA GLU A 133 -12.39 -12.38 -1.80
C GLU A 133 -11.20 -11.45 -1.59
N ALA A 134 -10.97 -10.46 -2.49
CA ALA A 134 -9.95 -9.45 -2.33
C ALA A 134 -10.16 -8.63 -1.04
N MET A 135 -11.39 -8.13 -0.79
CA MET A 135 -11.71 -7.40 0.44
C MET A 135 -11.50 -8.24 1.69
N THR A 136 -11.90 -9.52 1.66
CA THR A 136 -11.70 -10.46 2.78
C THR A 136 -10.23 -10.72 3.05
N ARG A 137 -9.43 -10.94 2.00
CA ARG A 137 -7.98 -11.12 2.07
C ARG A 137 -7.30 -9.92 2.70
N ILE A 138 -7.54 -8.72 2.15
CA ILE A 138 -6.92 -7.48 2.62
C ILE A 138 -7.32 -7.21 4.07
N GLY A 139 -8.61 -7.33 4.40
CA GLY A 139 -9.10 -7.13 5.77
C GLY A 139 -8.49 -8.11 6.78
N ARG A 140 -8.32 -9.39 6.39
CA ARG A 140 -7.62 -10.38 7.22
C ARG A 140 -6.15 -10.00 7.44
N THR A 141 -5.44 -9.66 6.37
CA THR A 141 -4.04 -9.21 6.42
C THR A 141 -3.89 -8.00 7.34
N THR A 142 -4.76 -7.01 7.18
CA THR A 142 -4.75 -5.78 7.99
C THR A 142 -4.91 -6.07 9.48
N ARG A 143 -5.86 -6.94 9.86
CA ARG A 143 -6.04 -7.34 11.26
C ARG A 143 -4.80 -8.02 11.82
N GLN A 144 -4.21 -8.95 11.06
CA GLN A 144 -2.98 -9.64 11.49
C GLN A 144 -1.80 -8.65 11.68
N ILE A 145 -1.65 -7.67 10.79
CA ILE A 145 -0.64 -6.62 10.94
C ILE A 145 -0.94 -5.77 12.18
N ALA A 146 -2.19 -5.32 12.36
CA ALA A 146 -2.58 -4.51 13.51
C ALA A 146 -2.36 -5.24 14.84
N ASP A 147 -2.65 -6.55 14.89
CA ASP A 147 -2.43 -7.37 16.08
C ASP A 147 -0.94 -7.56 16.40
N ALA A 148 -0.08 -7.63 15.37
CA ALA A 148 1.36 -7.86 15.49
C ALA A 148 2.19 -6.59 15.71
N THR A 149 1.63 -5.41 15.46
CA THR A 149 2.33 -4.12 15.58
C THR A 149 1.98 -3.47 16.91
N ASP A 150 2.97 -2.94 17.61
CA ASP A 150 2.74 -2.03 18.74
C ASP A 150 2.93 -0.58 18.25
N GLY A 151 1.92 0.28 18.48
CA GLY A 151 1.94 1.69 18.05
C GLY A 151 1.34 1.92 16.66
N THR A 152 2.12 2.37 15.69
CA THR A 152 1.65 2.85 14.38
C THR A 152 2.10 1.96 13.23
N ALA A 153 1.15 1.42 12.45
CA ALA A 153 1.40 0.71 11.20
C ALA A 153 1.08 1.57 9.97
N LEU A 154 1.93 1.51 8.94
CA LEU A 154 1.71 2.12 7.63
C LEU A 154 1.58 1.04 6.55
N LEU A 155 0.48 1.02 5.84
CA LEU A 155 0.16 0.07 4.77
C LEU A 155 0.15 0.78 3.41
N VAL A 156 0.99 0.35 2.49
CA VAL A 156 1.10 0.92 1.15
C VAL A 156 0.57 -0.06 0.11
N GLY A 157 -0.45 0.35 -0.66
CA GLY A 157 -1.08 -0.55 -1.63
C GLY A 157 -1.87 0.18 -2.72
N HIS A 158 -3.07 -0.27 -2.99
CA HIS A 158 -3.90 0.05 -4.14
C HIS A 158 -5.26 0.62 -3.71
N GLY A 159 -6.11 1.02 -4.66
CA GLY A 159 -7.48 1.43 -4.34
C GLY A 159 -8.24 0.34 -3.58
N ALA A 160 -8.15 -0.91 -4.05
CA ALA A 160 -8.74 -2.06 -3.36
C ALA A 160 -8.14 -2.27 -1.96
N THR A 161 -6.83 -2.01 -1.79
CA THR A 161 -6.17 -2.11 -0.49
C THR A 161 -6.79 -1.14 0.52
N ILE A 162 -6.99 0.13 0.14
CA ILE A 162 -7.57 1.13 1.03
C ILE A 162 -8.99 0.71 1.48
N GLY A 163 -9.84 0.30 0.52
CA GLY A 163 -11.18 -0.22 0.83
C GLY A 163 -11.16 -1.43 1.77
N GLY A 164 -10.28 -2.41 1.48
CA GLY A 164 -10.16 -3.62 2.28
C GLY A 164 -9.59 -3.39 3.68
N VAL A 165 -8.65 -2.43 3.85
CA VAL A 165 -8.13 -2.00 5.16
C VAL A 165 -9.26 -1.43 6.01
N VAL A 166 -10.02 -0.47 5.47
CA VAL A 166 -11.13 0.15 6.21
C VAL A 166 -12.23 -0.86 6.51
N ALA A 167 -12.69 -1.64 5.53
CA ALA A 167 -13.70 -2.67 5.75
C ALA A 167 -13.22 -3.73 6.76
N GLY A 168 -11.94 -4.05 6.73
CA GLY A 168 -11.33 -5.02 7.64
C GLY A 168 -11.34 -4.60 9.10
N LEU A 169 -11.12 -3.35 9.40
CA LEU A 169 -11.05 -2.83 10.78
C LEU A 169 -12.37 -2.26 11.26
N VAL A 170 -13.11 -1.53 10.39
CA VAL A 170 -14.33 -0.81 10.77
C VAL A 170 -15.62 -1.56 10.40
N GLY A 171 -15.51 -2.53 9.48
CA GLY A 171 -16.67 -3.35 9.04
C GLY A 171 -17.39 -2.83 7.80
N SER A 172 -17.14 -1.58 7.34
CA SER A 172 -17.68 -0.99 6.10
C SER A 172 -16.64 -0.11 5.43
N ALA A 173 -16.70 0.00 4.09
CA ALA A 173 -15.89 0.89 3.28
C ALA A 173 -16.72 1.99 2.58
N ASP A 174 -17.93 2.28 3.02
CA ASP A 174 -18.88 3.20 2.34
C ASP A 174 -18.37 4.66 2.28
N ALA A 175 -17.47 5.06 3.17
CA ALA A 175 -16.92 6.42 3.26
C ALA A 175 -15.44 6.50 2.79
N VAL A 176 -15.00 5.54 1.98
CA VAL A 176 -13.58 5.48 1.56
C VAL A 176 -13.37 6.27 0.28
N ASP A 177 -12.41 7.19 0.32
CA ASP A 177 -11.78 7.80 -0.84
C ASP A 177 -10.31 7.34 -0.92
N ALA A 178 -9.82 7.04 -2.11
CA ALA A 178 -8.49 6.47 -2.32
C ALA A 178 -7.75 7.14 -3.51
N PRO A 179 -7.50 8.46 -3.45
CA PRO A 179 -6.69 9.13 -4.45
C PRO A 179 -5.23 8.64 -4.38
N LEU A 180 -4.47 8.85 -5.46
CA LEU A 180 -3.04 8.51 -5.52
C LEU A 180 -2.27 9.28 -4.42
N CYS A 181 -1.44 8.58 -3.66
CA CYS A 181 -0.74 9.10 -2.48
C CYS A 181 -1.67 9.72 -1.41
N GLY A 182 -2.99 9.47 -1.48
CA GLY A 182 -3.94 9.90 -0.45
C GLY A 182 -3.77 9.09 0.83
N LEU A 183 -3.87 9.78 1.96
CA LEU A 183 -3.73 9.23 3.30
C LEU A 183 -5.10 8.87 3.88
N THR A 184 -5.21 7.66 4.40
CA THR A 184 -6.36 7.18 5.17
C THR A 184 -5.87 6.80 6.56
N ARG A 185 -6.53 7.30 7.60
CA ARG A 185 -6.15 7.05 9.00
C ARG A 185 -7.27 6.36 9.76
N LEU A 186 -6.89 5.28 10.43
CA LEU A 186 -7.76 4.56 11.37
C LEU A 186 -7.12 4.58 12.75
N VAL A 187 -7.92 4.71 13.78
CA VAL A 187 -7.48 4.73 15.17
C VAL A 187 -8.26 3.70 15.98
N SER A 188 -7.56 3.08 16.92
CA SER A 188 -8.13 2.14 17.88
C SER A 188 -8.38 2.84 19.21
N ASP A 189 -9.53 2.56 19.83
CA ASP A 189 -9.88 3.00 21.18
C ASP A 189 -10.60 1.86 21.94
N ASP A 190 -11.15 2.15 23.11
CA ASP A 190 -11.84 1.16 23.95
C ASP A 190 -13.07 0.53 23.28
N ASP A 191 -13.67 1.23 22.32
CA ASP A 191 -14.85 0.77 21.56
C ASP A 191 -14.46 0.02 20.26
N GLY A 192 -13.19 -0.03 19.90
CA GLY A 192 -12.63 -0.69 18.72
C GLY A 192 -12.04 0.26 17.67
N TRP A 193 -12.04 -0.15 16.41
CA TRP A 193 -11.48 0.64 15.31
C TRP A 193 -12.49 1.63 14.74
N ARG A 194 -12.06 2.86 14.47
CA ARG A 194 -12.83 3.86 13.73
C ARG A 194 -12.00 4.50 12.62
N LEU A 195 -12.69 4.87 11.54
CA LEU A 195 -12.12 5.69 10.47
C LEU A 195 -12.07 7.15 10.96
N ASP A 196 -10.86 7.71 11.00
CA ASP A 196 -10.65 9.11 11.36
C ASP A 196 -10.87 10.00 10.13
N PHE A 197 -10.22 9.70 9.02
CA PHE A 197 -10.44 10.28 7.70
C PHE A 197 -9.94 9.35 6.59
N SER A 198 -10.37 9.61 5.35
CA SER A 198 -9.93 8.90 4.15
C SER A 198 -9.65 9.88 3.01
N GLY A 199 -8.61 9.59 2.22
CA GLY A 199 -8.30 10.33 1.00
C GLY A 199 -7.66 11.70 1.19
N ASP A 200 -7.06 12.00 2.35
CA ASP A 200 -6.40 13.28 2.57
C ASP A 200 -5.15 13.44 1.68
N THR A 201 -5.16 14.47 0.84
CA THR A 201 -4.08 14.84 -0.08
C THR A 201 -3.48 16.21 0.23
N THR A 202 -3.78 16.83 1.36
CA THR A 202 -3.33 18.19 1.72
C THR A 202 -1.81 18.35 1.76
N HIS A 203 -1.06 17.26 1.93
CA HIS A 203 0.39 17.25 1.82
C HIS A 203 0.90 17.43 0.39
N LEU A 204 0.05 17.28 -0.64
CA LEU A 204 0.39 17.49 -2.06
C LEU A 204 0.18 18.94 -2.51
N ASP A 205 -0.51 19.75 -1.72
CA ASP A 205 -0.72 21.17 -2.03
C ASP A 205 0.63 21.92 -1.94
N VAL A 206 0.93 22.73 -2.97
CA VAL A 206 2.19 23.49 -3.10
C VAL A 206 1.93 24.98 -2.92
#